data_dbe39c35106040931180000e78f23d86
#
_entry.id   dbe39c35106040931180000e78f23d86
#
_cell.length_a   1.000
_cell.length_b   1.000
_cell.length_c   1.000
_cell.angle_alpha   90.00
_cell.angle_beta   90.00
_cell.angle_gamma   90.00
#
_symmetry.space_group_name_H-M   'P 1'
#
loop_
_entity.id
_entity.type
_entity.pdbx_description
1 polymer ?
#
loop_
_entity_poly.entity_id
_entity_poly.type
_entity_poly.pdbx_seq_one_letter_code
_entity_poly.pdbx_strand_id
1 'polypeptide(L)'
;MFDVKIPNKEQHKESKTFKPGNKLVTANLPWGKIGFTICYDLRFPELYRNLSKKNLNFIAVPSAFTKFTGQKHWLTLLKARAIENFCYIFAPAQTGKNTSKRETFGHSAIFSPDGKLLALKKLGKGIIYSKINPNLPMELRKIIPSLV
;
A
#
# COMPACT_ATOMS: atom_id res chain seq x y z
N MET A 1 8.75 10.55 -1.19
CA MET A 1 9.92 10.57 -2.12
C MET A 1 10.88 9.46 -1.74
N PHE A 2 11.37 8.72 -2.74
CA PHE A 2 12.25 7.57 -2.55
C PHE A 2 13.71 7.97 -2.79
N ASP A 3 14.35 8.54 -1.77
CA ASP A 3 15.78 8.84 -1.77
C ASP A 3 16.48 7.84 -0.86
N VAL A 4 17.01 6.77 -1.45
CA VAL A 4 17.59 5.64 -0.70
C VAL A 4 18.92 5.23 -1.31
N LYS A 5 19.90 5.00 -0.44
CA LYS A 5 21.19 4.41 -0.78
C LYS A 5 21.30 3.05 -0.08
N ILE A 6 21.28 1.98 -0.87
CA ILE A 6 21.52 0.63 -0.38
C ILE A 6 23.00 0.32 -0.62
N PRO A 7 23.83 0.16 0.42
CA PRO A 7 25.26 -0.08 0.27
C PRO A 7 25.53 -1.26 -0.68
N ASN A 8 26.43 -1.10 -1.62
CA ASN A 8 26.86 -2.09 -2.60
C ASN A 8 25.77 -2.64 -3.54
N LYS A 9 24.59 -1.96 -3.62
CA LYS A 9 23.47 -2.43 -4.48
C LYS A 9 22.89 -1.30 -5.34
N GLU A 10 22.17 -0.38 -4.75
CA GLU A 10 21.37 0.60 -5.50
C GLU A 10 21.36 1.96 -4.83
N GLN A 11 21.38 3.03 -5.63
CA GLN A 11 21.11 4.39 -5.18
C GLN A 11 19.94 4.96 -5.98
N HIS A 12 18.92 5.42 -5.29
CA HIS A 12 17.77 6.11 -5.87
C HIS A 12 17.68 7.52 -5.32
N LYS A 13 17.51 8.51 -6.19
CA LYS A 13 17.27 9.92 -5.83
C LYS A 13 16.07 10.43 -6.64
N GLU A 14 14.88 10.06 -6.18
CA GLU A 14 13.61 10.44 -6.82
C GLU A 14 13.38 11.96 -6.73
N SER A 15 13.88 12.60 -5.66
CA SER A 15 13.82 14.06 -5.45
C SER A 15 14.50 14.90 -6.53
N LYS A 16 15.39 14.29 -7.33
CA LYS A 16 16.00 14.97 -8.49
C LYS A 16 15.00 15.21 -9.64
N THR A 17 13.97 14.39 -9.74
CA THR A 17 13.04 14.36 -10.88
C THR A 17 11.64 14.79 -10.50
N PHE A 18 11.21 14.50 -9.27
CA PHE A 18 9.86 14.75 -8.80
C PHE A 18 9.83 15.64 -7.57
N LYS A 19 8.77 16.43 -7.43
CA LYS A 19 8.45 17.16 -6.20
C LYS A 19 7.59 16.30 -5.29
N PRO A 20 7.78 16.34 -3.95
CA PRO A 20 6.91 15.63 -3.02
C PRO A 20 5.51 16.22 -3.02
N GLY A 21 4.50 15.36 -2.89
CA GLY A 21 3.15 15.80 -2.56
C GLY A 21 3.04 16.25 -1.11
N ASN A 22 2.09 17.13 -0.82
CA ASN A 22 1.82 17.65 0.53
C ASN A 22 0.33 17.53 0.93
N LYS A 23 -0.47 16.79 0.16
CA LYS A 23 -1.91 16.66 0.37
C LYS A 23 -2.30 15.20 0.53
N LEU A 24 -3.24 14.94 1.45
CA LEU A 24 -3.93 13.66 1.57
C LEU A 24 -5.04 13.60 0.51
N VAL A 25 -4.93 12.70 -0.44
CA VAL A 25 -5.87 12.57 -1.56
C VAL A 25 -6.85 11.43 -1.28
N THR A 26 -8.14 11.71 -1.41
CA THR A 26 -9.23 10.74 -1.28
C THR A 26 -10.25 10.93 -2.38
N ALA A 27 -10.99 9.88 -2.71
CA ALA A 27 -12.15 9.94 -3.60
C ALA A 27 -13.32 9.15 -3.02
N ASN A 28 -14.54 9.61 -3.31
CA ASN A 28 -15.76 8.87 -2.99
C ASN A 28 -16.05 7.87 -4.11
N LEU A 29 -16.45 6.67 -3.72
CA LEU A 29 -16.91 5.61 -4.58
C LEU A 29 -18.37 5.29 -4.21
N PRO A 30 -19.18 4.65 -5.09
CA PRO A 30 -20.55 4.28 -4.75
C PRO A 30 -20.69 3.42 -3.50
N TRP A 31 -19.65 2.68 -3.14
CA TRP A 31 -19.62 1.73 -2.03
C TRP A 31 -18.63 2.11 -0.91
N GLY A 32 -18.19 3.35 -0.85
CA GLY A 32 -17.28 3.80 0.21
C GLY A 32 -16.26 4.83 -0.26
N LYS A 33 -15.25 5.08 0.55
CA LYS A 33 -14.22 6.10 0.31
C LYS A 33 -12.84 5.48 0.20
N ILE A 34 -12.07 5.87 -0.81
CA ILE A 34 -10.71 5.41 -1.05
C ILE A 34 -9.68 6.51 -0.80
N GLY A 35 -8.58 6.17 -0.13
CA GLY A 35 -7.38 6.99 -0.02
C GLY A 35 -6.29 6.53 -0.99
N PHE A 36 -5.47 7.46 -1.44
CA PHE A 36 -4.38 7.18 -2.38
C PHE A 36 -3.03 7.41 -1.72
N THR A 37 -2.16 6.40 -1.84
CA THR A 37 -0.75 6.46 -1.46
C THR A 37 0.08 5.85 -2.58
N ILE A 38 1.39 6.08 -2.61
CA ILE A 38 2.26 5.56 -3.66
C ILE A 38 3.53 4.97 -3.04
N CYS A 39 3.77 3.68 -3.29
CA CYS A 39 5.04 3.00 -3.11
C CYS A 39 5.73 3.28 -1.75
N TYR A 40 6.68 4.21 -1.73
CA TYR A 40 7.47 4.56 -0.55
C TYR A 40 6.64 5.11 0.61
N ASP A 41 5.46 5.67 0.32
CA ASP A 41 4.49 6.15 1.31
C ASP A 41 4.10 5.05 2.32
N LEU A 42 4.18 3.78 1.90
CA LEU A 42 3.92 2.61 2.76
C LEU A 42 4.77 2.60 4.04
N ARG A 43 5.93 3.28 4.04
CA ARG A 43 6.84 3.33 5.19
C ARG A 43 6.47 4.34 6.26
N PHE A 44 5.49 5.20 6.00
CA PHE A 44 5.07 6.29 6.88
C PHE A 44 3.70 5.99 7.51
N PRO A 45 3.65 5.37 8.71
CA PRO A 45 2.38 5.01 9.36
C PRO A 45 1.50 6.22 9.62
N GLU A 46 2.08 7.38 9.90
CA GLU A 46 1.37 8.63 10.16
C GLU A 46 0.50 9.08 8.96
N LEU A 47 0.99 8.87 7.74
CA LEU A 47 0.24 9.15 6.51
C LEU A 47 -1.05 8.33 6.46
N TYR A 48 -0.94 7.02 6.75
CA TYR A 48 -2.07 6.10 6.75
C TYR A 48 -3.05 6.41 7.87
N ARG A 49 -2.53 6.72 9.06
CA ARG A 49 -3.35 7.14 10.20
C ARG A 49 -4.13 8.43 9.90
N ASN A 50 -3.50 9.42 9.31
CA ASN A 50 -4.16 10.66 8.90
C ASN A 50 -5.17 10.47 7.78
N LEU A 51 -4.92 9.56 6.85
CA LEU A 51 -5.90 9.16 5.84
C LEU A 51 -7.11 8.47 6.48
N SER A 52 -6.92 7.54 7.40
CA SER A 52 -8.00 6.76 8.02
C SER A 52 -8.96 7.64 8.83
N LYS A 53 -8.49 8.77 9.40
CA LYS A 53 -9.34 9.78 10.05
C LYS A 53 -10.37 10.43 9.11
N LYS A 54 -10.25 10.22 7.79
CA LYS A 54 -11.23 10.67 6.78
C LYS A 54 -12.33 9.63 6.50
N ASN A 55 -12.51 8.65 7.38
CA ASN A 55 -13.51 7.57 7.26
C ASN A 55 -13.35 6.73 5.99
N LEU A 56 -12.13 6.31 5.69
CA LEU A 56 -11.84 5.47 4.52
C LEU A 56 -12.30 4.04 4.72
N ASN A 57 -12.76 3.41 3.62
CA ASN A 57 -12.99 1.98 3.52
C ASN A 57 -11.79 1.30 2.85
N PHE A 58 -11.11 2.01 1.95
CA PHE A 58 -10.09 1.47 1.06
C PHE A 58 -8.86 2.37 1.00
N ILE A 59 -7.68 1.77 0.80
CA ILE A 59 -6.44 2.48 0.50
C ILE A 59 -5.76 1.78 -0.68
N ALA A 60 -5.44 2.55 -1.72
CA ALA A 60 -4.63 2.11 -2.86
C ALA A 60 -3.15 2.36 -2.60
N VAL A 61 -2.31 1.36 -2.94
CA VAL A 61 -0.86 1.40 -2.76
C VAL A 61 -0.14 0.90 -4.01
N PRO A 62 -0.29 1.56 -5.17
CA PRO A 62 0.48 1.19 -6.36
C PRO A 62 1.98 1.33 -6.10
N SER A 63 2.77 0.34 -6.54
CA SER A 63 4.17 0.26 -6.13
C SER A 63 5.08 -0.42 -7.12
N ALA A 64 6.36 -0.07 -7.03
CA ALA A 64 7.48 -0.73 -7.68
C ALA A 64 8.59 -1.00 -6.65
N PHE A 65 8.28 -1.75 -5.57
CA PHE A 65 9.25 -2.10 -4.54
C PHE A 65 10.41 -2.89 -5.15
N THR A 66 11.63 -2.57 -4.75
CA THR A 66 12.80 -3.35 -5.18
C THR A 66 12.70 -4.76 -4.59
N LYS A 67 13.21 -5.76 -5.29
CA LYS A 67 13.19 -7.16 -4.83
C LYS A 67 13.81 -7.30 -3.44
N PHE A 68 14.92 -6.62 -3.18
CA PHE A 68 15.65 -6.69 -1.92
C PHE A 68 14.82 -6.24 -0.71
N THR A 69 14.16 -5.09 -0.81
CA THR A 69 13.34 -4.57 0.29
C THR A 69 11.94 -5.19 0.30
N GLY A 70 11.43 -5.55 -0.87
CA GLY A 70 10.11 -6.14 -1.02
C GLY A 70 9.98 -7.49 -0.32
N GLN A 71 10.98 -8.36 -0.45
CA GLN A 71 11.00 -9.66 0.22
C GLN A 71 10.86 -9.57 1.74
N LYS A 72 11.41 -8.52 2.34
CA LYS A 72 11.45 -8.34 3.80
C LYS A 72 10.26 -7.52 4.33
N HIS A 73 9.79 -6.53 3.57
CA HIS A 73 8.93 -5.49 4.12
C HIS A 73 7.53 -5.43 3.48
N TRP A 74 7.38 -5.78 2.20
CA TRP A 74 6.19 -5.45 1.42
C TRP A 74 4.89 -5.97 2.03
N LEU A 75 4.75 -7.28 2.14
CA LEU A 75 3.50 -7.88 2.65
C LEU A 75 3.28 -7.58 4.13
N THR A 76 4.35 -7.52 4.93
CA THR A 76 4.28 -7.19 6.36
C THR A 76 3.74 -5.78 6.57
N LEU A 77 4.27 -4.79 5.84
CA LEU A 77 3.80 -3.42 5.96
C LEU A 77 2.37 -3.25 5.44
N LEU A 78 2.00 -3.87 4.31
CA LEU A 78 0.62 -3.83 3.81
C LEU A 78 -0.38 -4.38 4.83
N LYS A 79 -0.05 -5.53 5.44
CA LYS A 79 -0.87 -6.14 6.49
C LYS A 79 -0.99 -5.22 7.71
N ALA A 80 0.12 -4.61 8.16
CA ALA A 80 0.10 -3.65 9.26
C ALA A 80 -0.81 -2.45 8.95
N ARG A 81 -0.67 -1.84 7.75
CA ARG A 81 -1.54 -0.71 7.34
C ARG A 81 -3.01 -1.08 7.29
N ALA A 82 -3.34 -2.31 6.88
CA ALA A 82 -4.73 -2.80 6.91
C ALA A 82 -5.28 -2.85 8.34
N ILE A 83 -4.57 -3.51 9.25
CA ILE A 83 -5.00 -3.75 10.64
C ILE A 83 -5.09 -2.44 11.43
N GLU A 84 -4.02 -1.65 11.45
CA GLU A 84 -3.95 -0.46 12.29
C GLU A 84 -4.90 0.67 11.87
N ASN A 85 -5.42 0.63 10.62
CA ASN A 85 -6.31 1.64 10.07
C ASN A 85 -7.70 1.11 9.71
N PHE A 86 -7.94 -0.19 9.91
CA PHE A 86 -9.18 -0.86 9.55
C PHE A 86 -9.66 -0.50 8.14
N CYS A 87 -8.78 -0.67 7.14
CA CYS A 87 -9.06 -0.41 5.73
C CYS A 87 -8.69 -1.61 4.88
N TYR A 88 -9.45 -1.86 3.80
CA TYR A 88 -8.96 -2.73 2.73
C TYR A 88 -7.73 -2.08 2.08
N ILE A 89 -6.71 -2.89 1.82
CA ILE A 89 -5.52 -2.44 1.09
C ILE A 89 -5.51 -3.08 -0.30
N PHE A 90 -5.52 -2.24 -1.33
CA PHE A 90 -5.33 -2.65 -2.72
C PHE A 90 -3.93 -2.26 -3.18
N ALA A 91 -3.06 -3.23 -3.34
CA ALA A 91 -1.65 -3.01 -3.59
C ALA A 91 -1.18 -3.63 -4.92
N PRO A 92 -1.48 -2.98 -6.07
CA PRO A 92 -0.92 -3.39 -7.35
C PRO A 92 0.58 -3.13 -7.36
N ALA A 93 1.37 -4.13 -7.75
CA ALA A 93 2.82 -4.06 -7.70
C ALA A 93 3.46 -4.50 -9.01
N GLN A 94 4.36 -3.67 -9.51
CA GLN A 94 5.16 -4.00 -10.68
C GLN A 94 6.10 -5.17 -10.39
N THR A 95 6.28 -6.06 -11.37
CA THR A 95 7.13 -7.24 -11.28
C THR A 95 8.10 -7.32 -12.45
N GLY A 96 9.27 -7.91 -12.21
CA GLY A 96 10.26 -8.22 -13.22
C GLY A 96 11.44 -7.26 -13.26
N LYS A 97 12.29 -7.47 -14.28
CA LYS A 97 13.46 -6.61 -14.53
C LYS A 97 13.03 -5.39 -15.34
N ASN A 98 13.08 -4.21 -14.75
CA ASN A 98 12.73 -2.95 -15.41
C ASN A 98 13.95 -2.32 -16.09
N THR A 99 15.15 -2.61 -15.63
CA THR A 99 16.44 -2.25 -16.22
C THR A 99 17.45 -3.35 -15.92
N SER A 100 18.64 -3.29 -16.53
CA SER A 100 19.72 -4.23 -16.24
C SER A 100 20.13 -4.29 -14.73
N LYS A 101 19.82 -3.22 -13.98
CA LYS A 101 20.22 -3.06 -12.59
C LYS A 101 19.06 -3.11 -11.59
N ARG A 102 17.78 -3.10 -12.03
CA ARG A 102 16.64 -3.04 -11.13
C ARG A 102 15.64 -4.15 -11.38
N GLU A 103 15.41 -4.95 -10.35
CA GLU A 103 14.34 -5.95 -10.32
C GLU A 103 13.30 -5.55 -9.26
N THR A 104 12.01 -5.57 -9.66
CA THR A 104 10.88 -5.28 -8.77
C THR A 104 10.30 -6.58 -8.20
N PHE A 105 9.81 -6.49 -6.97
CA PHE A 105 9.39 -7.65 -6.17
C PHE A 105 8.08 -8.28 -6.65
N GLY A 106 7.18 -7.47 -7.26
CA GLY A 106 5.83 -7.92 -7.56
C GLY A 106 4.99 -8.09 -6.30
N HIS A 107 4.31 -9.23 -6.17
CA HIS A 107 3.44 -9.56 -5.06
C HIS A 107 2.29 -8.56 -4.90
N SER A 108 1.57 -8.29 -6.03
CA SER A 108 0.29 -7.57 -5.96
C SER A 108 -0.64 -8.28 -4.98
N ALA A 109 -1.23 -7.53 -4.04
CA ALA A 109 -1.98 -8.11 -2.93
C ALA A 109 -3.24 -7.32 -2.61
N ILE A 110 -4.25 -8.02 -2.06
CA ILE A 110 -5.43 -7.43 -1.43
C ILE A 110 -5.47 -7.92 0.01
N PHE A 111 -5.51 -6.99 0.97
CA PHE A 111 -5.70 -7.31 2.38
C PHE A 111 -7.06 -6.79 2.85
N SER A 112 -7.73 -7.55 3.72
CA SER A 112 -8.91 -7.12 4.45
C SER A 112 -8.54 -6.26 5.66
N PRO A 113 -9.49 -5.49 6.23
CA PRO A 113 -9.26 -4.62 7.38
C PRO A 113 -8.75 -5.33 8.64
N ASP A 114 -9.02 -6.62 8.80
CA ASP A 114 -8.52 -7.50 9.86
C ASP A 114 -7.15 -8.12 9.56
N GLY A 115 -6.53 -7.75 8.42
CA GLY A 115 -5.21 -8.21 8.01
C GLY A 115 -5.17 -9.56 7.30
N LYS A 116 -6.31 -10.14 6.90
CA LYS A 116 -6.35 -11.37 6.11
C LYS A 116 -5.90 -11.08 4.67
N LEU A 117 -5.02 -11.89 4.13
CA LEU A 117 -4.64 -11.85 2.72
C LEU A 117 -5.76 -12.47 1.88
N LEU A 118 -6.46 -11.64 1.11
CA LEU A 118 -7.59 -12.06 0.29
C LEU A 118 -7.17 -12.54 -1.10
N ALA A 119 -6.18 -11.89 -1.70
CA ALA A 119 -5.65 -12.26 -2.99
C ALA A 119 -4.17 -11.91 -3.10
N LEU A 120 -3.41 -12.72 -3.82
CA LEU A 120 -1.98 -12.54 -4.07
C LEU A 120 -1.60 -12.99 -5.47
N LYS A 121 -0.89 -12.13 -6.21
CA LYS A 121 -0.20 -12.50 -7.45
C LYS A 121 1.28 -12.19 -7.31
N LYS A 122 2.10 -13.22 -7.21
CA LYS A 122 3.54 -13.07 -6.95
C LYS A 122 4.28 -12.40 -8.12
N LEU A 123 4.09 -12.93 -9.32
CA LEU A 123 4.83 -12.51 -10.51
C LEU A 123 3.94 -12.49 -11.76
N GLY A 124 4.42 -11.81 -12.79
CA GLY A 124 3.79 -11.76 -14.12
C GLY A 124 2.63 -10.77 -14.22
N LYS A 125 2.19 -10.50 -15.45
CA LYS A 125 1.04 -9.64 -15.76
C LYS A 125 -0.27 -10.31 -15.34
N GLY A 126 -1.25 -9.53 -14.99
CA GLY A 126 -2.61 -10.01 -14.69
C GLY A 126 -3.34 -9.17 -13.67
N ILE A 127 -4.59 -9.57 -13.43
CA ILE A 127 -5.49 -8.93 -12.49
C ILE A 127 -5.74 -9.88 -11.33
N ILE A 128 -5.87 -9.33 -10.12
CA ILE A 128 -6.38 -10.03 -8.93
C ILE A 128 -7.64 -9.34 -8.47
N TYR A 129 -8.57 -10.12 -7.95
CA TYR A 129 -9.83 -9.63 -7.41
C TYR A 129 -10.27 -10.46 -6.21
N SER A 130 -11.15 -9.88 -5.40
CA SER A 130 -11.75 -10.55 -4.25
C SER A 130 -13.15 -9.98 -3.99
N LYS A 131 -14.00 -10.80 -3.37
CA LYS A 131 -15.26 -10.31 -2.78
C LYS A 131 -14.93 -9.57 -1.49
N ILE A 132 -15.60 -8.44 -1.25
CA ILE A 132 -15.42 -7.61 -0.07
C ILE A 132 -16.76 -7.24 0.55
N ASN A 133 -16.77 -6.99 1.86
CA ASN A 133 -17.86 -6.31 2.57
C ASN A 133 -17.45 -4.85 2.82
N PRO A 134 -18.04 -3.86 2.12
CA PRO A 134 -17.68 -2.44 2.29
C PRO A 134 -17.94 -1.92 3.71
N ASN A 135 -18.81 -2.55 4.48
CA ASN A 135 -19.15 -2.14 5.85
C ASN A 135 -18.14 -2.64 6.90
N LEU A 136 -17.39 -3.69 6.60
CA LEU A 136 -16.43 -4.30 7.54
C LEU A 136 -15.45 -3.29 8.18
N PRO A 137 -14.89 -2.31 7.47
CA PRO A 137 -14.04 -1.28 8.06
C PRO A 137 -14.72 -0.55 9.22
N MET A 138 -15.96 -0.14 9.03
CA MET A 138 -16.72 0.61 10.05
C MET A 138 -17.16 -0.26 11.20
N GLU A 139 -17.50 -1.53 10.94
CA GLU A 139 -17.84 -2.52 11.97
C GLU A 139 -16.65 -2.77 12.91
N LEU A 140 -15.46 -3.01 12.35
CA LEU A 140 -14.25 -3.22 13.14
C LEU A 140 -13.85 -1.99 13.97
N ARG A 141 -14.00 -0.78 13.44
CA ARG A 141 -13.73 0.47 14.18
C ARG A 141 -14.64 0.67 15.39
N LYS A 142 -15.89 0.18 15.31
CA LYS A 142 -16.81 0.18 16.45
C LYS A 142 -16.40 -0.82 17.52
N ILE A 143 -15.93 -2.01 17.11
CA ILE A 143 -15.51 -3.08 18.01
C ILE A 143 -14.17 -2.75 18.67
N ILE A 144 -13.24 -2.17 17.91
CA ILE A 144 -11.87 -1.84 18.36
C ILE A 144 -11.62 -0.34 18.12
N PRO A 145 -12.01 0.54 19.03
CA PRO A 145 -11.94 2.00 18.83
C PRO A 145 -10.51 2.54 19.02
N SER A 146 -9.59 2.15 18.14
CA SER A 146 -8.17 2.57 18.16
C SER A 146 -7.80 3.70 17.20
N LEU A 147 -8.78 4.22 16.43
CA LEU A 147 -8.63 5.37 15.54
C LEU A 147 -9.12 6.64 16.24
N VAL A 148 -8.33 7.17 17.14
CA VAL A 148 -8.58 8.43 17.86
C VAL A 148 -7.85 9.60 17.22
#